data_028be732f17419ac35bf42c633ee57e7
#
_entry.id   028be732f17419ac35bf42c633ee57e7
#
_cell.length_a   1.000
_cell.length_b   1.000
_cell.length_c   1.000
_cell.angle_alpha   90.00
_cell.angle_beta   90.00
_cell.angle_gamma   90.00
#
_symmetry.space_group_name_H-M   'P 1'
#
loop_
_entity.id
_entity.type
_entity.pdbx_description
1 polymer ?
#
loop_
_entity_poly.entity_id
_entity_poly.type
_entity_poly.pdbx_seq_one_letter_code
_entity_poly.pdbx_strand_id
1 'polypeptide(L)'
;LGDVYKRQLEYRSVRFETEVLDQPNFQGNAAVNYTDVETPWTRIIEHKWFEFGKDEEGKDLPKTVISREYSSEWKLGDEPYYPVNDEKNGRLYEEYKKLAEKEENIIFGGRLGEYKYYDMDAVIAASLDMCEKEL
;
A
#
# COMPACT_ATOMS: atom_id res chain seq x y z
N LEU A 1 8.38 -19.14 -0.88
CA LEU A 1 8.43 -20.24 0.12
C LEU A 1 7.04 -20.56 0.69
N GLY A 2 6.17 -19.56 0.86
CA GLY A 2 4.84 -19.74 1.44
C GLY A 2 3.92 -20.67 0.65
N ASP A 3 3.93 -20.58 -0.66
CA ASP A 3 3.03 -21.31 -1.55
C ASP A 3 3.26 -22.81 -1.60
N VAL A 4 4.44 -23.26 -1.22
CA VAL A 4 4.84 -24.69 -1.35
C VAL A 4 4.41 -25.51 -0.13
N TYR A 5 4.36 -24.91 1.05
CA TYR A 5 4.20 -25.66 2.30
C TYR A 5 2.97 -25.32 3.12
N LYS A 6 2.36 -24.13 2.89
CA LYS A 6 1.26 -23.62 3.67
C LYS A 6 0.18 -22.98 2.77
N ARG A 7 -0.95 -22.64 3.36
CA ARG A 7 -1.98 -21.88 2.68
C ARG A 7 -1.50 -20.44 2.47
N GLN A 8 -1.95 -19.84 1.37
CA GLN A 8 -1.66 -18.45 1.05
C GLN A 8 -2.28 -17.49 2.07
N LEU A 9 -1.49 -16.55 2.58
CA LEU A 9 -1.99 -15.39 3.31
C LEU A 9 -2.78 -14.48 2.37
N GLU A 10 -3.90 -13.99 2.83
CA GLU A 10 -4.81 -13.16 2.03
C GLU A 10 -4.47 -11.68 2.18
N TYR A 11 -4.62 -10.94 1.09
CA TYR A 11 -4.36 -9.51 1.02
C TYR A 11 -5.54 -8.79 0.38
N ARG A 12 -5.59 -7.48 0.57
CA ARG A 12 -6.36 -6.56 -0.26
C ARG A 12 -5.43 -5.88 -1.25
N SER A 13 -5.96 -5.60 -2.43
CA SER A 13 -5.26 -4.87 -3.46
C SER A 13 -6.04 -3.63 -3.86
N VAL A 14 -5.45 -2.81 -4.70
CA VAL A 14 -6.11 -1.68 -5.36
C VAL A 14 -5.83 -1.74 -6.85
N ARG A 15 -6.76 -1.24 -7.65
CA ARG A 15 -6.56 -1.00 -9.08
C ARG A 15 -6.76 0.48 -9.38
N PHE A 16 -6.07 0.96 -10.40
CA PHE A 16 -6.13 2.35 -10.82
C PHE A 16 -6.66 2.47 -12.25
N GLU A 17 -7.49 3.49 -12.45
CA GLU A 17 -7.88 3.96 -13.78
C GLU A 17 -7.31 5.36 -13.95
N THR A 18 -6.35 5.50 -14.88
CA THR A 18 -5.62 6.75 -15.11
C THR A 18 -6.12 7.43 -16.36
N GLU A 19 -6.34 8.74 -16.27
CA GLU A 19 -6.87 9.60 -17.34
C GLU A 19 -6.08 10.90 -17.43
N VAL A 20 -5.79 11.33 -18.67
CA VAL A 20 -5.20 12.64 -18.96
C VAL A 20 -6.32 13.60 -19.31
N LEU A 21 -6.42 14.69 -18.56
CA LEU A 21 -7.44 15.73 -18.75
C LEU A 21 -6.82 16.97 -19.40
N ASP A 22 -7.49 17.51 -20.40
CA ASP A 22 -7.11 18.75 -21.10
C ASP A 22 -7.64 19.98 -20.33
N GLN A 23 -7.26 20.06 -19.06
CA GLN A 23 -7.57 21.16 -18.16
C GLN A 23 -6.47 21.31 -17.11
N PRO A 24 -6.19 22.52 -16.64
CA PRO A 24 -5.06 22.77 -15.74
C PRO A 24 -5.28 22.28 -14.32
N ASN A 25 -6.50 22.00 -13.91
CA ASN A 25 -6.86 21.61 -12.56
C ASN A 25 -8.14 20.76 -12.55
N PHE A 26 -8.15 19.67 -11.81
CA PHE A 26 -9.32 18.84 -11.59
C PHE A 26 -9.91 19.05 -10.19
N GLN A 27 -9.13 18.82 -9.14
CA GLN A 27 -9.56 18.88 -7.75
C GLN A 27 -8.73 19.84 -6.87
N GLY A 28 -7.61 20.36 -7.39
CA GLY A 28 -6.76 21.34 -6.70
C GLY A 28 -5.98 20.75 -5.51
N ASN A 29 -5.91 19.43 -5.42
CA ASN A 29 -5.21 18.72 -4.34
C ASN A 29 -4.65 17.40 -4.85
N ALA A 30 -3.52 16.95 -4.29
CA ALA A 30 -2.87 15.72 -4.72
C ALA A 30 -3.74 14.47 -4.49
N ALA A 31 -4.48 14.41 -3.40
CA ALA A 31 -5.36 13.28 -3.09
C ALA A 31 -6.65 13.72 -2.41
N VAL A 32 -7.78 13.19 -2.87
CA VAL A 32 -9.10 13.36 -2.27
C VAL A 32 -9.72 11.99 -2.05
N ASN A 33 -10.10 11.69 -0.81
CA ASN A 33 -10.79 10.45 -0.44
C ASN A 33 -12.31 10.62 -0.56
N TYR A 34 -12.99 9.59 -1.01
CA TYR A 34 -14.43 9.51 -1.15
C TYR A 34 -14.98 8.50 -0.16
N THR A 35 -15.99 8.90 0.60
CA THR A 35 -16.55 8.09 1.69
C THR A 35 -18.04 7.76 1.49
N ASP A 36 -18.64 8.27 0.41
CA ASP A 36 -20.04 7.98 0.07
C ASP A 36 -20.19 6.62 -0.60
N VAL A 37 -21.38 6.03 -0.47
CA VAL A 37 -21.67 4.66 -0.97
C VAL A 37 -21.87 4.62 -2.48
N GLU A 38 -22.29 5.72 -3.09
CA GLU A 38 -22.58 5.81 -4.53
C GLU A 38 -21.30 5.92 -5.37
N THR A 39 -20.20 6.40 -4.81
CA THR A 39 -18.93 6.55 -5.52
C THR A 39 -18.16 5.24 -5.54
N PRO A 40 -17.88 4.68 -6.73
CA PRO A 40 -17.24 3.35 -6.82
C PRO A 40 -15.73 3.35 -6.55
N TRP A 41 -15.07 4.52 -6.55
CA TRP A 41 -13.66 4.68 -6.19
C TRP A 41 -13.50 5.17 -4.77
N THR A 42 -12.39 4.82 -4.15
CA THR A 42 -12.05 5.22 -2.77
C THR A 42 -11.27 6.53 -2.73
N ARG A 43 -10.56 6.85 -3.82
CA ARG A 43 -9.70 8.02 -3.90
C ARG A 43 -9.54 8.47 -5.35
N ILE A 44 -9.35 9.79 -5.53
CA ILE A 44 -8.77 10.34 -6.76
C ILE A 44 -7.43 10.97 -6.41
N ILE A 45 -6.41 10.60 -7.18
CA ILE A 45 -5.07 11.20 -7.13
C ILE A 45 -4.94 12.12 -8.33
N GLU A 46 -4.62 13.39 -8.12
CA GLU A 46 -4.23 14.35 -9.16
C GLU A 46 -2.72 14.54 -9.07
N HIS A 47 -1.98 13.87 -9.94
CA HIS A 47 -0.54 13.65 -9.81
C HIS A 47 0.30 14.92 -9.76
N LYS A 48 -0.04 15.94 -10.56
CA LYS A 48 0.74 17.19 -10.62
C LYS A 48 0.86 17.92 -9.27
N TRP A 49 -0.10 17.74 -8.37
CA TRP A 49 -0.10 18.46 -7.08
C TRP A 49 0.91 17.92 -6.07
N PHE A 50 1.53 16.76 -6.31
CA PHE A 50 2.69 16.33 -5.54
C PHE A 50 3.93 17.19 -5.79
N GLU A 51 3.97 17.88 -6.96
CA GLU A 51 5.02 18.80 -7.38
C GLU A 51 4.48 20.22 -7.57
N PHE A 52 3.44 20.60 -6.81
CA PHE A 52 2.81 21.93 -6.80
C PHE A 52 2.28 22.39 -8.17
N GLY A 53 1.99 21.47 -9.09
CA GLY A 53 1.41 21.77 -10.41
C GLY A 53 2.33 22.47 -11.38
N LYS A 54 3.63 22.45 -11.13
CA LYS A 54 4.67 23.11 -11.93
C LYS A 54 5.48 22.12 -12.76
N ASP A 55 6.05 22.60 -13.86
CA ASP A 55 7.11 21.92 -14.59
C ASP A 55 8.49 22.25 -14.01
N GLU A 56 9.55 21.68 -14.61
CA GLU A 56 10.94 21.93 -14.22
C GLU A 56 11.36 23.40 -14.32
N GLU A 57 10.68 24.21 -15.14
CA GLU A 57 10.92 25.63 -15.31
C GLU A 57 10.06 26.49 -14.35
N GLY A 58 9.22 25.87 -13.53
CA GLY A 58 8.32 26.53 -12.59
C GLY A 58 7.05 27.10 -13.22
N LYS A 59 6.71 26.72 -14.47
CA LYS A 59 5.49 27.11 -15.15
C LYS A 59 4.33 26.20 -14.78
N ASP A 60 3.10 26.73 -14.83
CA ASP A 60 1.91 25.94 -14.59
C ASP A 60 1.68 24.91 -15.71
N LEU A 61 1.48 23.66 -15.33
CA LEU A 61 1.13 22.60 -16.28
C LEU A 61 -0.29 22.82 -16.83
N PRO A 62 -0.46 22.90 -18.18
CA PRO A 62 -1.76 23.19 -18.78
C PRO A 62 -2.74 22.01 -18.74
N LYS A 63 -2.23 20.79 -18.51
CA LYS A 63 -3.00 19.55 -18.41
C LYS A 63 -2.79 18.90 -17.04
N THR A 64 -3.69 18.02 -16.69
CA THR A 64 -3.54 17.23 -15.47
C THR A 64 -3.76 15.74 -15.74
N VAL A 65 -3.18 14.91 -14.90
CA VAL A 65 -3.39 13.45 -14.90
C VAL A 65 -4.04 13.08 -13.58
N ILE A 66 -5.14 12.36 -13.67
CA ILE A 66 -5.82 11.81 -12.50
C ILE A 66 -5.77 10.29 -12.53
N SER A 67 -5.73 9.67 -11.33
CA SER A 67 -5.94 8.24 -11.16
C SER A 67 -7.06 8.01 -10.16
N ARG A 68 -8.10 7.27 -10.59
CA ARG A 68 -9.15 6.78 -9.69
C ARG A 68 -8.71 5.45 -9.09
N GLU A 69 -8.67 5.38 -7.78
CA GLU A 69 -8.31 4.19 -7.01
C GLU A 69 -9.57 3.40 -6.65
N TYR A 70 -9.58 2.11 -6.98
CA TYR A 70 -10.66 1.20 -6.61
C TYR A 70 -10.12 0.10 -5.71
N SER A 71 -10.85 -0.23 -4.66
CA SER A 71 -10.57 -1.43 -3.87
C SER A 71 -10.77 -2.68 -4.70
N SER A 72 -9.87 -3.63 -4.59
CA SER A 72 -9.95 -4.92 -5.28
C SER A 72 -9.49 -6.07 -4.39
N GLU A 73 -10.00 -7.27 -4.66
CA GLU A 73 -9.47 -8.47 -4.06
C GLU A 73 -8.12 -8.80 -4.69
N TRP A 74 -7.16 -9.17 -3.86
CA TRP A 74 -5.85 -9.59 -4.32
C TRP A 74 -5.91 -10.96 -5.01
N LYS A 75 -5.19 -11.11 -6.10
CA LYS A 75 -4.96 -12.37 -6.81
C LYS A 75 -3.47 -12.57 -7.00
N LEU A 76 -3.05 -13.80 -7.22
CA LEU A 76 -1.65 -14.11 -7.51
C LEU A 76 -1.16 -13.31 -8.72
N GLY A 77 -0.10 -12.52 -8.51
CA GLY A 77 0.46 -11.57 -9.48
C GLY A 77 0.09 -10.12 -9.24
N ASP A 78 -0.92 -9.85 -8.42
CA ASP A 78 -1.26 -8.49 -7.98
C ASP A 78 -0.33 -8.04 -6.85
N GLU A 79 -0.16 -6.75 -6.69
CA GLU A 79 0.58 -6.18 -5.57
C GLU A 79 -0.25 -6.26 -4.29
N PRO A 80 0.31 -6.80 -3.18
CA PRO A 80 -0.39 -6.89 -1.90
C PRO A 80 -0.26 -5.56 -1.13
N TYR A 81 -1.34 -4.79 -1.06
CA TYR A 81 -1.33 -3.50 -0.35
C TYR A 81 -1.62 -3.63 1.14
N TYR A 82 -2.60 -4.46 1.51
CA TYR A 82 -3.06 -4.58 2.90
C TYR A 82 -3.27 -6.03 3.29
N PRO A 83 -2.75 -6.49 4.45
CA PRO A 83 -3.07 -7.79 4.99
C PRO A 83 -4.55 -7.87 5.39
N VAL A 84 -5.15 -9.04 5.25
CA VAL A 84 -6.51 -9.30 5.75
C VAL A 84 -6.42 -9.73 7.22
N ASN A 85 -6.75 -8.82 8.12
CA ASN A 85 -6.69 -9.02 9.57
C ASN A 85 -7.93 -9.78 10.07
N ASP A 86 -7.98 -11.08 9.82
CA ASP A 86 -8.96 -11.99 10.39
C ASP A 86 -8.29 -13.12 11.19
N GLU A 87 -9.10 -13.87 11.94
CA GLU A 87 -8.60 -14.95 12.78
C GLU A 87 -7.93 -16.08 11.97
N LYS A 88 -8.44 -16.38 10.78
CA LYS A 88 -7.91 -17.40 9.87
C LYS A 88 -6.48 -17.05 9.42
N ASN A 89 -6.30 -15.83 8.93
CA ASN A 89 -5.01 -15.34 8.45
C ASN A 89 -4.03 -15.10 9.60
N GLY A 90 -4.51 -14.64 10.75
CA GLY A 90 -3.70 -14.50 11.95
C GLY A 90 -3.10 -15.84 12.41
N ARG A 91 -3.91 -16.90 12.47
CA ARG A 91 -3.41 -18.26 12.80
C ARG A 91 -2.39 -18.77 11.77
N LEU A 92 -2.65 -18.53 10.49
CA LEU A 92 -1.75 -18.93 9.43
C LEU A 92 -0.42 -18.17 9.51
N TYR A 93 -0.47 -16.87 9.80
CA TYR A 93 0.73 -16.06 9.98
C TYR A 93 1.59 -16.55 11.14
N GLU A 94 1.00 -16.95 12.28
CA GLU A 94 1.74 -17.53 13.40
C GLU A 94 2.48 -18.82 13.02
N GLU A 95 1.96 -19.61 12.08
CA GLU A 95 2.67 -20.77 11.54
C GLU A 95 3.89 -20.35 10.69
N TYR A 96 3.76 -19.29 9.87
CA TYR A 96 4.88 -18.71 9.12
C TYR A 96 5.93 -18.11 10.05
N LYS A 97 5.52 -17.42 11.09
CA LYS A 97 6.42 -16.84 12.09
C LYS A 97 7.30 -17.92 12.74
N LYS A 98 6.73 -19.05 13.13
CA LYS A 98 7.49 -20.19 13.67
C LYS A 98 8.49 -20.79 12.65
N LEU A 99 8.25 -20.65 11.36
CA LEU A 99 9.22 -21.05 10.33
C LEU A 99 10.31 -20.00 10.20
N ALA A 100 9.95 -18.71 10.19
CA ALA A 100 10.89 -17.60 10.14
C ALA A 100 11.87 -17.58 11.32
N GLU A 101 11.41 -17.93 12.53
CA GLU A 101 12.24 -18.03 13.74
C GLU A 101 13.37 -19.09 13.65
N LYS A 102 13.32 -19.97 12.66
CA LYS A 102 14.37 -20.98 12.41
C LYS A 102 15.46 -20.49 11.46
N GLU A 103 15.27 -19.34 10.84
CA GLU A 103 16.20 -18.75 9.88
C GLU A 103 17.16 -17.81 10.63
N GLU A 104 18.36 -18.30 10.96
CA GLU A 104 19.33 -17.59 11.82
C GLU A 104 19.92 -16.31 11.20
N ASN A 105 19.86 -16.17 9.87
CA ASN A 105 20.50 -15.06 9.14
C ASN A 105 19.49 -14.15 8.40
N ILE A 106 18.22 -14.24 8.74
CA ILE A 106 17.15 -13.47 8.05
C ILE A 106 16.28 -12.78 9.08
N ILE A 107 16.11 -11.49 8.93
CA ILE A 107 15.18 -10.68 9.72
C ILE A 107 13.97 -10.33 8.85
N PHE A 108 12.77 -10.68 9.32
CA PHE A 108 11.52 -10.33 8.68
C PHE A 108 10.92 -9.13 9.38
N GLY A 109 10.69 -8.04 8.65
CA GLY A 109 10.15 -6.80 9.21
C GLY A 109 9.25 -6.05 8.23
N GLY A 110 8.63 -4.98 8.73
CA GLY A 110 7.71 -4.14 7.98
C GLY A 110 6.33 -4.75 7.81
N ARG A 111 5.42 -3.98 7.20
CA ARG A 111 3.99 -4.31 7.10
C ARG A 111 3.71 -5.69 6.48
N LEU A 112 4.44 -6.04 5.43
CA LEU A 112 4.25 -7.32 4.75
C LEU A 112 4.96 -8.48 5.48
N GLY A 113 6.19 -8.27 5.95
CA GLY A 113 6.96 -9.29 6.69
C GLY A 113 6.34 -9.65 8.03
N GLU A 114 5.71 -8.71 8.72
CA GLU A 114 5.00 -8.93 9.97
C GLU A 114 3.50 -9.21 9.78
N TYR A 115 3.01 -9.20 8.55
CA TYR A 115 1.59 -9.36 8.21
C TYR A 115 0.68 -8.45 9.05
N LYS A 116 1.07 -7.18 9.19
CA LYS A 116 0.43 -6.20 10.07
C LYS A 116 0.23 -4.87 9.39
N TYR A 117 -0.98 -4.32 9.52
CA TYR A 117 -1.23 -2.94 9.12
C TYR A 117 -0.86 -2.00 10.27
N TYR A 118 0.05 -1.06 10.00
CA TYR A 118 0.39 0.04 10.89
C TYR A 118 0.96 1.23 10.11
N ASP A 119 0.84 2.43 10.66
CA ASP A 119 1.22 3.68 10.01
C ASP A 119 2.75 3.88 9.97
N MET A 120 3.20 4.88 9.25
CA MET A 120 4.64 5.11 9.00
C MET A 120 5.44 5.31 10.29
N ASP A 121 4.91 6.05 11.25
CA ASP A 121 5.54 6.26 12.56
C ASP A 121 5.76 4.94 13.30
N ALA A 122 4.76 4.08 13.33
CA ALA A 122 4.83 2.77 13.97
C ALA A 122 5.78 1.80 13.23
N VAL A 123 5.84 1.86 11.87
CA VAL A 123 6.82 1.09 11.08
C VAL A 123 8.24 1.53 11.40
N ILE A 124 8.48 2.85 11.50
CA ILE A 124 9.79 3.40 11.84
C ILE A 124 10.20 2.98 13.24
N ALA A 125 9.30 3.11 14.22
CA ALA A 125 9.57 2.69 15.60
C ALA A 125 9.91 1.19 15.68
N ALA A 126 9.13 0.32 15.04
CA ALA A 126 9.39 -1.11 14.99
C ALA A 126 10.75 -1.45 14.35
N SER A 127 11.14 -0.71 13.29
CA SER A 127 12.44 -0.90 12.64
C SER A 127 13.61 -0.47 13.55
N LEU A 128 13.47 0.63 14.29
CA LEU A 128 14.47 1.09 15.25
C LEU A 128 14.62 0.09 16.41
N ASP A 129 13.51 -0.36 16.99
CA ASP A 129 13.50 -1.36 18.06
C ASP A 129 14.16 -2.68 17.59
N MET A 130 13.97 -3.06 16.34
CA MET A 130 14.60 -4.24 15.74
C MET A 130 16.11 -4.04 15.63
N CYS A 131 16.56 -2.90 15.12
CA CYS A 131 17.98 -2.58 15.03
C CYS A 131 18.67 -2.60 16.40
N GLU A 132 18.03 -2.07 17.45
CA GLU A 132 18.58 -2.07 18.80
C GLU A 132 18.72 -3.48 19.39
N LYS A 133 17.92 -4.44 18.97
CA LYS A 133 17.96 -5.83 19.44
C LYS A 133 18.98 -6.69 18.69
N GLU A 134 19.24 -6.37 17.43
CA GLU A 134 20.06 -7.20 16.53
C GLU A 134 21.50 -6.66 16.36
N LEU A 135 21.74 -5.40 16.70
CA LEU A 135 23.05 -4.74 16.62
C LEU A 135 23.65 -4.47 17.99
#